data_c503518e57bd5b75d6cb977925ab0b9f
#
_entry.id   c503518e57bd5b75d6cb977925ab0b9f
#
_cell.length_a   1.000
_cell.length_b   1.000
_cell.length_c   1.000
_cell.angle_alpha   90.00
_cell.angle_beta   90.00
_cell.angle_gamma   90.00
#
_symmetry.space_group_name_H-M   'P 1'
#
loop_
_entity.id
_entity.type
_entity.pdbx_description
1 polymer ?
#
loop_
_entity_poly.entity_id
_entity_poly.type
_entity_poly.pdbx_seq_one_letter_code
_entity_poly.pdbx_strand_id
1 'polypeptide(L)'
;FLAERGIPVALFEKGEIAGEQSSRNWGWCRRTGRDSREMPLIVESMRLWDGMNERVGRETGFRVTGIAYTAEKEEEVERYAEWIKIASEHGIETQLLNGQQAARLAPGLTRPLKGGMITPLDGRAEPQKAVPAFAAKAQELGAVILQNCAVRGIETTNGRVSAVLTEKGRVACEAIVVAGGAWSRLIISSF
;
A
#
# COMPACT_ATOMS: atom_id res chain seq x y z
N PHE A 1 -2.99 6.16 12.15
CA PHE A 1 -4.18 5.51 12.78
C PHE A 1 -3.98 5.28 14.27
N LEU A 2 -2.87 4.69 14.75
CA LEU A 2 -2.66 4.47 16.19
C LEU A 2 -2.55 5.79 16.95
N ALA A 3 -1.74 6.72 16.45
CA ALA A 3 -1.61 8.04 17.03
C ALA A 3 -2.92 8.85 17.05
N GLU A 4 -3.77 8.72 16.02
CA GLU A 4 -5.11 9.33 15.99
C GLU A 4 -6.04 8.79 17.09
N ARG A 5 -5.76 7.58 17.58
CA ARG A 5 -6.49 6.96 18.70
C ARG A 5 -5.86 7.28 20.07
N GLY A 6 -4.85 8.14 20.11
CA GLY A 6 -4.12 8.46 21.33
C GLY A 6 -3.24 7.33 21.86
N ILE A 7 -2.97 6.30 21.05
CA ILE A 7 -2.08 5.20 21.45
C ILE A 7 -0.63 5.67 21.30
N PRO A 8 0.20 5.60 22.36
CA PRO A 8 1.61 5.93 22.27
C PRO A 8 2.32 5.02 21.27
N VAL A 9 2.99 5.60 20.27
CA VAL A 9 3.67 4.87 19.20
C VAL A 9 5.10 5.36 19.05
N ALA A 10 6.04 4.43 18.99
CA ALA A 10 7.39 4.66 18.48
C ALA A 10 7.61 3.86 17.20
N LEU A 11 8.08 4.51 16.13
CA LEU A 11 8.46 3.91 14.86
C LEU A 11 9.97 4.00 14.71
N PHE A 12 10.60 2.88 14.40
CA PHE A 12 12.02 2.77 14.15
C PHE A 12 12.26 2.44 12.68
N GLU A 13 12.99 3.30 11.99
CA GLU A 13 13.39 3.12 10.60
C GLU A 13 14.92 3.02 10.54
N LYS A 14 15.42 1.94 9.91
CA LYS A 14 16.87 1.70 9.78
C LYS A 14 17.61 2.75 8.96
N GLY A 15 16.91 3.35 7.99
CA GLY A 15 17.40 4.41 7.13
C GLY A 15 16.53 5.66 7.28
N GLU A 16 16.08 6.18 6.16
CA GLU A 16 15.21 7.36 6.08
C GLU A 16 13.77 6.95 5.76
N ILE A 17 12.82 7.77 6.19
CA ILE A 17 11.40 7.59 5.82
C ILE A 17 11.28 7.56 4.30
N ALA A 18 10.61 6.53 3.80
CA ALA A 18 10.45 6.24 2.38
C ALA A 18 11.76 5.90 1.63
N GLY A 19 12.85 5.60 2.31
CA GLY A 19 14.14 5.30 1.68
C GLY A 19 14.19 3.97 0.92
N GLU A 20 13.29 3.04 1.23
CA GLU A 20 13.29 1.68 0.64
C GLU A 20 12.04 1.43 -0.24
N GLN A 21 11.42 0.25 -0.10
CA GLN A 21 10.32 -0.18 -0.99
C GLN A 21 9.08 0.72 -0.94
N SER A 22 8.87 1.45 0.16
CA SER A 22 7.74 2.37 0.28
C SER A 22 7.79 3.52 -0.73
N SER A 23 8.96 3.87 -1.30
CA SER A 23 9.10 4.86 -2.36
C SER A 23 9.46 4.27 -3.73
N ARG A 24 9.75 2.96 -3.78
CA ARG A 24 10.21 2.27 -4.99
C ARG A 24 9.12 1.45 -5.66
N ASN A 25 7.89 1.93 -5.59
CA ASN A 25 6.73 1.32 -6.22
C ASN A 25 6.05 2.33 -7.16
N TRP A 26 5.12 1.84 -7.97
CA TRP A 26 4.44 2.68 -8.97
C TRP A 26 3.31 3.54 -8.40
N GLY A 27 3.07 3.46 -7.10
CA GLY A 27 2.03 4.23 -6.44
C GLY A 27 0.60 3.82 -6.81
N TRP A 28 0.40 2.64 -7.36
CA TRP A 28 -0.93 2.18 -7.75
C TRP A 28 -1.81 1.93 -6.53
N CYS A 29 -2.86 2.72 -6.42
CA CYS A 29 -3.96 2.52 -5.49
C CYS A 29 -5.08 1.84 -6.28
N ARG A 30 -5.16 0.51 -6.21
CA ARG A 30 -6.00 -0.26 -7.14
C ARG A 30 -6.68 -1.46 -6.51
N ARG A 31 -7.88 -1.74 -7.00
CA ARG A 31 -8.62 -2.99 -6.81
C ARG A 31 -8.39 -3.95 -7.99
N THR A 32 -8.18 -3.38 -9.18
CA THR A 32 -7.98 -4.13 -10.44
C THR A 32 -6.94 -5.22 -10.31
N GLY A 33 -7.30 -6.46 -10.72
CA GLY A 33 -6.39 -7.60 -10.79
C GLY A 33 -5.86 -8.09 -9.47
N ARG A 34 -6.57 -7.83 -8.36
CA ARG A 34 -6.23 -8.36 -7.03
C ARG A 34 -6.83 -9.75 -6.82
N ASP A 35 -6.23 -10.50 -5.92
CA ASP A 35 -6.76 -11.77 -5.45
C ASP A 35 -8.09 -11.54 -4.71
N SER A 36 -9.08 -12.42 -4.93
CA SER A 36 -10.40 -12.31 -4.30
C SER A 36 -10.34 -12.26 -2.77
N ARG A 37 -9.36 -12.93 -2.17
CA ARG A 37 -9.14 -12.96 -0.71
C ARG A 37 -8.69 -11.59 -0.16
N GLU A 38 -8.07 -10.75 -0.99
CA GLU A 38 -7.63 -9.40 -0.62
C GLU A 38 -8.74 -8.35 -0.78
N MET A 39 -9.82 -8.66 -1.50
CA MET A 39 -10.83 -7.68 -1.89
C MET A 39 -11.43 -6.88 -0.73
N PRO A 40 -11.81 -7.47 0.42
CA PRO A 40 -12.36 -6.69 1.52
C PRO A 40 -11.36 -5.65 2.05
N LEU A 41 -10.08 -6.02 2.14
CA LEU A 41 -9.01 -5.13 2.59
C LEU A 41 -8.75 -4.02 1.58
N ILE A 42 -8.73 -4.34 0.30
CA ILE A 42 -8.46 -3.38 -0.77
C ILE A 42 -9.60 -2.38 -0.95
N VAL A 43 -10.85 -2.82 -0.86
CA VAL A 43 -12.02 -1.94 -0.90
C VAL A 43 -11.95 -0.91 0.24
N GLU A 44 -11.68 -1.37 1.48
CA GLU A 44 -11.50 -0.47 2.61
C GLU A 44 -10.29 0.44 2.45
N SER A 45 -9.18 -0.06 1.91
CA SER A 45 -8.00 0.75 1.62
C SER A 45 -8.33 1.89 0.65
N MET A 46 -9.08 1.62 -0.41
CA MET A 46 -9.50 2.66 -1.37
C MET A 46 -10.44 3.69 -0.74
N ARG A 47 -11.35 3.25 0.12
CA ARG A 47 -12.19 4.16 0.90
C ARG A 47 -11.36 5.08 1.82
N LEU A 48 -10.26 4.57 2.37
CA LEU A 48 -9.36 5.37 3.21
C LEU A 48 -8.48 6.33 2.39
N TRP A 49 -8.16 6.00 1.15
CA TRP A 49 -7.45 6.91 0.24
C TRP A 49 -8.30 8.11 -0.17
N ASP A 50 -9.61 7.92 -0.27
CA ASP A 50 -10.54 9.03 -0.46
C ASP A 50 -10.49 9.97 0.77
N GLY A 51 -10.23 11.25 0.54
CA GLY A 51 -10.03 12.23 1.60
C GLY A 51 -8.69 12.12 2.36
N MET A 52 -7.71 11.35 1.87
CA MET A 52 -6.44 11.17 2.58
C MET A 52 -5.60 12.44 2.66
N ASN A 53 -5.65 13.30 1.64
CA ASN A 53 -4.94 14.59 1.66
C ASN A 53 -5.43 15.47 2.81
N GLU A 54 -6.73 15.57 2.98
CA GLU A 54 -7.39 16.31 4.05
C GLU A 54 -7.06 15.71 5.41
N ARG A 55 -7.13 14.39 5.52
CA ARG A 55 -6.85 13.65 6.76
C ARG A 55 -5.44 13.89 7.27
N VAL A 56 -4.45 13.90 6.39
CA VAL A 56 -3.05 14.12 6.79
C VAL A 56 -2.63 15.60 6.73
N GLY A 57 -3.46 16.47 6.15
CA GLY A 57 -3.20 17.88 5.97
C GLY A 57 -2.05 18.17 4.99
N ARG A 58 -1.77 17.25 4.08
CA ARG A 58 -0.67 17.31 3.11
C ARG A 58 -1.01 16.60 1.81
N GLU A 59 -0.35 17.00 0.74
CA GLU A 59 -0.46 16.35 -0.56
C GLU A 59 0.21 14.96 -0.56
N THR A 60 -0.57 13.93 -0.86
CA THR A 60 -0.10 12.54 -1.01
C THR A 60 0.10 12.15 -2.48
N GLY A 61 -0.30 13.01 -3.40
CA GLY A 61 -0.35 12.68 -4.83
C GLY A 61 -1.49 11.74 -5.21
N PHE A 62 -2.41 11.43 -4.28
CA PHE A 62 -3.55 10.58 -4.60
C PHE A 62 -4.49 11.28 -5.58
N ARG A 63 -4.82 10.55 -6.65
CA ARG A 63 -5.79 10.94 -7.68
C ARG A 63 -6.51 9.71 -8.19
N VAL A 64 -7.80 9.83 -8.37
CA VAL A 64 -8.58 8.84 -9.12
C VAL A 64 -8.32 9.07 -10.60
N THR A 65 -7.68 8.12 -11.25
CA THR A 65 -7.24 8.21 -12.65
C THR A 65 -7.74 7.06 -13.49
N GLY A 66 -8.34 6.06 -12.85
CA GLY A 66 -8.56 4.76 -13.42
C GLY A 66 -7.26 3.95 -13.55
N ILE A 67 -7.39 2.64 -13.53
CA ILE A 67 -6.31 1.70 -13.84
C ILE A 67 -6.79 0.78 -14.96
N ALA A 68 -5.99 0.73 -16.02
CA ALA A 68 -6.27 -0.12 -17.17
C ALA A 68 -5.19 -1.20 -17.33
N TYR A 69 -5.63 -2.36 -17.76
CA TYR A 69 -4.78 -3.46 -18.24
C TYR A 69 -5.09 -3.72 -19.71
N THR A 70 -4.07 -3.82 -20.51
CA THR A 70 -4.19 -4.19 -21.94
C THR A 70 -3.90 -5.67 -22.11
N ALA A 71 -4.46 -6.27 -23.17
CA ALA A 71 -4.27 -7.67 -23.53
C ALA A 71 -3.79 -7.79 -24.99
N GLU A 72 -2.72 -8.51 -25.19
CA GLU A 72 -2.19 -8.85 -26.53
C GLU A 72 -2.73 -10.20 -27.02
N LYS A 73 -3.30 -11.03 -26.13
CA LYS A 73 -3.81 -12.38 -26.38
C LYS A 73 -5.26 -12.52 -25.94
N GLU A 74 -5.99 -13.39 -26.61
CA GLU A 74 -7.40 -13.69 -26.28
C GLU A 74 -7.53 -14.31 -24.88
N GLU A 75 -6.59 -15.18 -24.47
CA GLU A 75 -6.60 -15.80 -23.15
C GLU A 75 -6.46 -14.78 -22.01
N GLU A 76 -5.85 -13.62 -22.29
CA GLU A 76 -5.77 -12.53 -21.31
C GLU A 76 -7.11 -11.83 -21.18
N VAL A 77 -7.82 -11.63 -22.31
CA VAL A 77 -9.16 -11.04 -22.31
C VAL A 77 -10.13 -11.92 -21.55
N GLU A 78 -10.06 -13.25 -21.75
CA GLU A 78 -10.88 -14.23 -21.04
C GLU A 78 -10.62 -14.16 -19.52
N ARG A 79 -9.36 -14.11 -19.10
CA ARG A 79 -9.00 -13.95 -17.69
C ARG A 79 -9.51 -12.64 -17.09
N TYR A 80 -9.51 -11.57 -17.87
CA TYR A 80 -10.07 -10.29 -17.41
C TYR A 80 -11.58 -10.38 -17.26
N ALA A 81 -12.27 -11.04 -18.18
CA ALA A 81 -13.71 -11.26 -18.09
C ALA A 81 -14.09 -12.08 -16.84
N GLU A 82 -13.32 -13.12 -16.51
CA GLU A 82 -13.54 -13.90 -15.28
C GLU A 82 -13.26 -13.06 -14.03
N TRP A 83 -12.17 -12.30 -14.03
CA TRP A 83 -11.86 -11.42 -12.89
C TRP A 83 -12.94 -10.36 -12.67
N ILE A 84 -13.53 -9.81 -13.73
CA ILE A 84 -14.62 -8.82 -13.64
C ILE A 84 -15.85 -9.40 -12.92
N LYS A 85 -16.16 -10.68 -13.11
CA LYS A 85 -17.25 -11.34 -12.37
C LYS A 85 -16.99 -11.31 -10.86
N ILE A 86 -15.78 -11.67 -10.46
CA ILE A 86 -15.34 -11.61 -9.05
C ILE A 86 -15.39 -10.17 -8.52
N ALA A 87 -14.89 -9.22 -9.29
CA ALA A 87 -14.91 -7.80 -8.93
C ALA A 87 -16.33 -7.28 -8.68
N SER A 88 -17.29 -7.69 -9.51
CA SER A 88 -18.69 -7.27 -9.38
C SER A 88 -19.34 -7.75 -8.09
N GLU A 89 -18.97 -8.93 -7.58
CA GLU A 89 -19.44 -9.45 -6.27
C GLU A 89 -18.99 -8.57 -5.10
N HIS A 90 -17.93 -7.81 -5.28
CA HIS A 90 -17.41 -6.85 -4.31
C HIS A 90 -17.81 -5.39 -4.60
N GLY A 91 -18.77 -5.17 -5.51
CA GLY A 91 -19.23 -3.83 -5.89
C GLY A 91 -18.19 -3.01 -6.66
N ILE A 92 -17.24 -3.66 -7.32
CA ILE A 92 -16.20 -2.99 -8.11
C ILE A 92 -16.61 -2.92 -9.56
N GLU A 93 -16.89 -1.72 -10.04
CA GLU A 93 -17.21 -1.49 -11.45
C GLU A 93 -15.94 -1.55 -12.29
N THR A 94 -15.86 -2.57 -13.14
CA THR A 94 -14.78 -2.76 -14.09
C THR A 94 -15.36 -3.06 -15.46
N GLN A 95 -14.82 -2.43 -16.49
CA GLN A 95 -15.28 -2.56 -17.87
C GLN A 95 -14.30 -3.42 -18.67
N LEU A 96 -14.84 -4.39 -19.40
CA LEU A 96 -14.08 -5.11 -20.42
C LEU A 96 -13.98 -4.23 -21.66
N LEU A 97 -12.80 -4.16 -22.25
CA LEU A 97 -12.50 -3.34 -23.42
C LEU A 97 -12.18 -4.24 -24.62
N ASN A 98 -12.68 -3.87 -25.80
CA ASN A 98 -12.18 -4.45 -27.04
C ASN A 98 -10.82 -3.84 -27.44
N GLY A 99 -10.17 -4.41 -28.47
CA GLY A 99 -8.83 -3.98 -28.88
C GLY A 99 -8.74 -2.50 -29.26
N GLN A 100 -9.77 -1.95 -29.91
CA GLN A 100 -9.80 -0.52 -30.29
C GLN A 100 -9.95 0.38 -29.05
N GLN A 101 -10.78 0.00 -28.10
CA GLN A 101 -10.95 0.74 -26.84
C GLN A 101 -9.66 0.72 -26.02
N ALA A 102 -9.02 -0.44 -25.91
CA ALA A 102 -7.75 -0.57 -25.20
C ALA A 102 -6.63 0.26 -25.86
N ALA A 103 -6.56 0.28 -27.19
CA ALA A 103 -5.58 1.08 -27.92
C ALA A 103 -5.75 2.59 -27.72
N ARG A 104 -6.98 3.08 -27.53
CA ARG A 104 -7.23 4.49 -27.21
C ARG A 104 -6.71 4.90 -25.83
N LEU A 105 -6.67 3.98 -24.89
CA LEU A 105 -6.12 4.23 -23.53
C LEU A 105 -4.59 4.22 -23.52
N ALA A 106 -3.98 3.58 -24.49
CA ALA A 106 -2.53 3.44 -24.60
C ALA A 106 -2.01 3.84 -25.99
N PRO A 107 -2.16 5.12 -26.41
CA PRO A 107 -1.88 5.55 -27.78
C PRO A 107 -0.41 5.41 -28.20
N GLY A 108 0.50 5.20 -27.25
CA GLY A 108 1.92 4.94 -27.55
C GLY A 108 2.27 3.47 -27.80
N LEU A 109 1.33 2.56 -27.61
CA LEU A 109 1.56 1.14 -27.90
C LEU A 109 1.39 0.86 -29.42
N THR A 110 2.44 0.32 -30.01
CA THR A 110 2.46 -0.03 -31.45
C THR A 110 2.01 -1.46 -31.72
N ARG A 111 1.87 -2.28 -30.67
CA ARG A 111 1.44 -3.67 -30.78
C ARG A 111 -0.08 -3.76 -30.90
N PRO A 112 -0.61 -4.67 -31.72
CA PRO A 112 -2.04 -4.93 -31.78
C PRO A 112 -2.56 -5.44 -30.44
N LEU A 113 -3.62 -4.82 -29.93
CA LEU A 113 -4.29 -5.24 -28.69
C LEU A 113 -5.55 -6.04 -29.05
N LYS A 114 -5.77 -7.14 -28.33
CA LYS A 114 -6.99 -7.95 -28.40
C LYS A 114 -8.10 -7.36 -27.54
N GLY A 115 -7.72 -6.73 -26.44
CA GLY A 115 -8.65 -6.12 -25.51
C GLY A 115 -7.96 -5.53 -24.29
N GLY A 116 -8.72 -5.42 -23.22
CA GLY A 116 -8.25 -4.94 -21.94
C GLY A 116 -9.37 -4.88 -20.91
N MET A 117 -9.07 -4.34 -19.76
CA MET A 117 -10.06 -3.95 -18.75
C MET A 117 -9.67 -2.61 -18.11
N ILE A 118 -10.65 -1.88 -17.63
CA ILE A 118 -10.45 -0.64 -16.87
C ILE A 118 -11.35 -0.59 -15.64
N THR A 119 -10.79 -0.21 -14.51
CA THR A 119 -11.53 0.14 -13.28
C THR A 119 -11.43 1.65 -13.09
N PRO A 120 -12.47 2.41 -13.45
CA PRO A 120 -12.42 3.87 -13.48
C PRO A 120 -12.12 4.54 -12.14
N LEU A 121 -12.58 3.92 -11.04
CA LEU A 121 -12.44 4.45 -9.69
C LEU A 121 -11.15 3.98 -8.98
N ASP A 122 -10.26 3.30 -9.67
CA ASP A 122 -8.91 3.07 -9.19
C ASP A 122 -8.05 4.33 -9.42
N GLY A 123 -6.92 4.42 -8.74
CA GLY A 123 -6.12 5.62 -8.80
C GLY A 123 -4.64 5.38 -8.56
N ARG A 124 -3.95 6.45 -8.36
CA ARG A 124 -2.53 6.47 -8.00
C ARG A 124 -2.27 7.43 -6.85
N ALA A 125 -1.22 7.18 -6.10
CA ALA A 125 -0.61 8.14 -5.20
C ALA A 125 0.85 8.34 -5.60
N GLU A 126 1.50 9.33 -5.02
CA GLU A 126 2.94 9.53 -5.18
C GLU A 126 3.65 9.02 -3.90
N PRO A 127 4.29 7.85 -3.93
CA PRO A 127 4.86 7.24 -2.73
C PRO A 127 5.83 8.15 -1.98
N GLN A 128 6.62 8.94 -2.72
CA GLN A 128 7.58 9.90 -2.17
C GLN A 128 6.92 11.11 -1.50
N LYS A 129 5.63 11.37 -1.74
CA LYS A 129 4.83 12.37 -1.03
C LYS A 129 4.01 11.73 0.08
N ALA A 130 3.33 10.62 -0.23
CA ALA A 130 2.39 9.99 0.68
C ALA A 130 3.06 9.50 1.98
N VAL A 131 4.19 8.79 1.87
CA VAL A 131 4.84 8.19 3.05
C VAL A 131 5.39 9.25 4.00
N PRO A 132 6.12 10.30 3.54
CA PRO A 132 6.51 11.40 4.41
C PRO A 132 5.31 12.17 5.00
N ALA A 133 4.21 12.33 4.24
CA ALA A 133 3.00 12.98 4.74
C ALA A 133 2.39 12.20 5.92
N PHE A 134 2.32 10.87 5.81
CA PHE A 134 1.85 10.01 6.90
C PHE A 134 2.77 10.08 8.12
N ALA A 135 4.08 10.05 7.92
CA ALA A 135 5.04 10.15 9.00
C ALA A 135 4.94 11.49 9.73
N ALA A 136 4.90 12.60 8.99
CA ALA A 136 4.75 13.94 9.56
C ALA A 136 3.44 14.07 10.34
N LYS A 137 2.32 13.57 9.80
CA LYS A 137 1.05 13.59 10.52
C LYS A 137 1.08 12.74 11.79
N ALA A 138 1.72 11.58 11.76
CA ALA A 138 1.88 10.78 12.96
C ALA A 138 2.68 11.50 14.04
N GLN A 139 3.77 12.22 13.67
CA GLN A 139 4.56 13.02 14.60
C GLN A 139 3.75 14.19 15.21
N GLU A 140 2.94 14.90 14.41
CA GLU A 140 2.03 15.94 14.90
C GLU A 140 1.04 15.39 15.95
N LEU A 141 0.68 14.14 15.83
CA LEU A 141 -0.21 13.44 16.75
C LEU A 141 0.53 12.75 17.91
N GLY A 142 1.82 13.06 18.09
CA GLY A 142 2.62 12.59 19.21
C GLY A 142 3.36 11.27 19.01
N ALA A 143 3.36 10.68 17.81
CA ALA A 143 4.20 9.53 17.55
C ALA A 143 5.69 9.91 17.50
N VAL A 144 6.53 9.08 18.11
CA VAL A 144 7.99 9.22 18.03
C VAL A 144 8.49 8.46 16.83
N ILE A 145 9.18 9.13 15.90
CA ILE A 145 9.79 8.49 14.72
C ILE A 145 11.30 8.68 14.78
N LEU A 146 12.02 7.57 14.84
CA LEU A 146 13.48 7.54 14.88
C LEU A 146 13.99 6.93 13.57
N GLN A 147 14.59 7.78 12.75
CA GLN A 147 15.32 7.39 11.53
C GLN A 147 16.78 7.06 11.86
N ASN A 148 17.45 6.36 10.96
CA ASN A 148 18.81 5.85 11.15
C ASN A 148 18.93 5.14 12.50
N CYS A 149 17.96 4.25 12.76
CA CYS A 149 17.81 3.53 14.01
C CYS A 149 17.22 2.14 13.77
N ALA A 150 18.06 1.18 13.45
CA ALA A 150 17.61 -0.19 13.21
C ALA A 150 17.17 -0.88 14.50
N VAL A 151 16.12 -1.69 14.41
CA VAL A 151 15.75 -2.67 15.43
C VAL A 151 16.69 -3.87 15.31
N ARG A 152 17.29 -4.27 16.43
CA ARG A 152 18.26 -5.37 16.51
C ARG A 152 17.71 -6.60 17.22
N GLY A 153 16.62 -6.46 17.95
CA GLY A 153 16.00 -7.57 18.66
C GLY A 153 14.70 -7.17 19.35
N ILE A 154 14.02 -8.17 19.84
CA ILE A 154 12.79 -8.04 20.63
C ILE A 154 13.03 -8.80 21.95
N GLU A 155 12.65 -8.23 23.06
CA GLU A 155 12.66 -8.91 24.35
C GLU A 155 11.27 -9.40 24.70
N THR A 156 11.24 -10.56 25.34
CA THR A 156 10.01 -11.11 25.89
C THR A 156 10.17 -11.40 27.38
N THR A 157 9.11 -11.23 28.13
CA THR A 157 9.01 -11.59 29.54
C THR A 157 7.74 -12.40 29.75
N ASN A 158 7.86 -13.61 30.30
CA ASN A 158 6.74 -14.53 30.50
C ASN A 158 5.94 -14.80 29.19
N GLY A 159 6.64 -14.94 28.06
CA GLY A 159 6.03 -15.22 26.76
C GLY A 159 5.31 -14.03 26.12
N ARG A 160 5.48 -12.81 26.63
CA ARG A 160 4.92 -11.58 26.05
C ARG A 160 6.03 -10.62 25.70
N VAL A 161 5.81 -9.83 24.64
CA VAL A 161 6.71 -8.73 24.28
C VAL A 161 6.85 -7.79 25.46
N SER A 162 8.07 -7.36 25.75
CA SER A 162 8.39 -6.42 26.83
C SER A 162 9.24 -5.23 26.37
N ALA A 163 10.02 -5.39 25.30
CA ALA A 163 10.79 -4.29 24.71
C ALA A 163 11.27 -4.59 23.29
N VAL A 164 11.68 -3.55 22.59
CA VAL A 164 12.54 -3.63 21.41
C VAL A 164 13.95 -3.13 21.73
N LEU A 165 14.95 -3.80 21.15
CA LEU A 165 16.35 -3.39 21.20
C LEU A 165 16.68 -2.66 19.92
N THR A 166 17.13 -1.44 20.02
CA THR A 166 17.49 -0.59 18.89
C THR A 166 18.96 -0.14 18.98
N GLU A 167 19.49 0.42 17.91
CA GLU A 167 20.83 1.02 17.94
C GLU A 167 20.94 2.22 18.89
N LYS A 168 19.82 2.80 19.29
CA LYS A 168 19.76 3.91 20.24
C LYS A 168 19.32 3.49 21.65
N GLY A 169 19.27 2.19 21.88
CA GLY A 169 18.96 1.65 23.21
C GLY A 169 17.68 0.80 23.24
N ARG A 170 17.30 0.44 24.44
CA ARG A 170 16.14 -0.38 24.75
C ARG A 170 14.89 0.47 24.92
N VAL A 171 13.81 0.08 24.26
CA VAL A 171 12.52 0.76 24.38
C VAL A 171 11.47 -0.24 24.85
N ALA A 172 10.91 -0.01 26.04
CA ALA A 172 9.85 -0.84 26.60
C ALA A 172 8.56 -0.68 25.79
N CYS A 173 7.87 -1.79 25.52
CA CYS A 173 6.58 -1.80 24.83
C CYS A 173 5.80 -3.08 25.15
N GLU A 174 4.48 -3.02 24.98
CA GLU A 174 3.57 -4.15 25.22
C GLU A 174 3.18 -4.87 23.92
N ALA A 175 3.36 -4.20 22.79
CA ALA A 175 3.03 -4.74 21.47
C ALA A 175 3.99 -4.23 20.40
N ILE A 176 4.18 -5.03 19.35
CA ILE A 176 5.03 -4.69 18.21
C ILE A 176 4.27 -4.93 16.91
N VAL A 177 4.42 -4.01 15.97
CA VAL A 177 4.05 -4.22 14.57
C VAL A 177 5.34 -4.35 13.76
N VAL A 178 5.59 -5.54 13.23
CA VAL A 178 6.75 -5.78 12.35
C VAL A 178 6.35 -5.40 10.93
N ALA A 179 6.82 -4.25 10.46
CA ALA A 179 6.52 -3.69 9.14
C ALA A 179 7.79 -3.55 8.27
N GLY A 180 8.78 -4.41 8.50
CA GLY A 180 10.09 -4.37 7.84
C GLY A 180 10.13 -4.90 6.40
N GLY A 181 8.98 -5.19 5.76
CA GLY A 181 8.94 -5.71 4.39
C GLY A 181 9.76 -6.98 4.24
N ALA A 182 10.70 -7.01 3.29
CA ALA A 182 11.59 -8.15 3.06
C ALA A 182 12.48 -8.51 4.27
N TRP A 183 12.71 -7.57 5.17
CA TRP A 183 13.52 -7.76 6.39
C TRP A 183 12.73 -8.33 7.57
N SER A 184 11.40 -8.41 7.48
CA SER A 184 10.53 -8.88 8.58
C SER A 184 10.92 -10.28 9.04
N ARG A 185 11.28 -11.17 8.11
CA ARG A 185 11.70 -12.54 8.45
C ARG A 185 12.94 -12.57 9.36
N LEU A 186 13.92 -11.70 9.13
CA LEU A 186 15.14 -11.63 9.93
C LEU A 186 14.85 -11.20 11.37
N ILE A 187 13.88 -10.30 11.54
CA ILE A 187 13.47 -9.84 12.87
C ILE A 187 12.73 -10.96 13.61
N ILE A 188 11.84 -11.68 12.92
CA ILE A 188 10.97 -12.70 13.54
C ILE A 188 11.72 -14.04 13.76
N SER A 189 12.70 -14.38 12.93
CA SER A 189 13.42 -15.67 13.02
C SER A 189 14.33 -15.80 14.24
N SER A 190 14.50 -14.73 15.02
CA SER A 190 15.24 -14.71 16.28
C SER A 190 14.38 -14.99 17.52
N PHE A 191 13.11 -15.40 17.33
CA PHE A 191 12.15 -15.72 18.41
C PHE A 191 11.63 -17.14 18.34
#